data_511bbf6cff4c596446a79b11b94c75a4
#
_entry.id   511bbf6cff4c596446a79b11b94c75a4
#
_cell.length_a   1.000
_cell.length_b   1.000
_cell.length_c   1.000
_cell.angle_alpha   90.00
_cell.angle_beta   90.00
_cell.angle_gamma   90.00
#
_symmetry.space_group_name_H-M   'P 1'
#
loop_
_entity.id
_entity.type
_entity.pdbx_description
1 polymer ?
#
loop_
_entity_poly.entity_id
_entity_poly.type
_entity_poly.pdbx_seq_one_letter_code
_entity_poly.pdbx_strand_id
1 'polypeptide(L)'
;MKFSLLLSLAYVVLAAAELPPPGLMVDLDAAKGLKIDAQGLVTSWSNQVGPAVTRDFVGQPKGRAEPTSGLPSVVKEPRAALSFRQQELVCHDESAFDGLIRGDGCTWVAVLKVYPQRVGLKDVNSFFGNLRNGQKYEGIWGCLDDDNTVWWGARNGLTFGRFDANNPKLAGPKLTEGRFHVIAGRLGAGQGEVAAELFVNDLKPCATARFPVNPKADASKLAIGQERDAIQHPGKESFDGEIARFLLWNRPLTDAELKAVFDGVR
;
A
#
# COMPACT_ATOMS: atom_id res chain seq x y z
N MET A 1 -66.84 16.13 -15.75
CA MET A 1 -65.72 15.23 -15.34
C MET A 1 -64.41 15.94 -15.69
N LYS A 2 -63.65 16.39 -14.69
CA LYS A 2 -62.29 17.00 -14.92
C LYS A 2 -61.27 15.92 -14.53
N PHE A 3 -60.48 15.51 -15.51
CA PHE A 3 -59.33 14.63 -15.29
C PHE A 3 -58.12 15.49 -14.94
N SER A 4 -57.59 15.36 -13.73
CA SER A 4 -56.29 15.91 -13.31
C SER A 4 -55.21 14.91 -13.63
N LEU A 5 -54.31 15.28 -14.53
CA LEU A 5 -53.09 14.53 -14.87
C LEU A 5 -52.00 14.90 -13.83
N LEU A 6 -51.69 13.97 -12.95
CA LEU A 6 -50.53 14.09 -12.03
C LEU A 6 -49.25 13.67 -12.79
N LEU A 7 -48.41 14.65 -13.09
CA LEU A 7 -47.07 14.42 -13.62
C LEU A 7 -46.11 14.09 -12.46
N SER A 8 -45.69 12.83 -12.34
CA SER A 8 -44.63 12.44 -11.41
C SER A 8 -43.28 12.80 -12.01
N LEU A 9 -42.62 13.81 -11.45
CA LEU A 9 -41.21 14.10 -11.73
C LEU A 9 -40.34 13.05 -11.01
N ALA A 10 -39.76 12.11 -11.72
CA ALA A 10 -38.72 11.26 -11.21
C ALA A 10 -37.41 12.06 -11.15
N TYR A 11 -36.93 12.37 -9.96
CA TYR A 11 -35.59 12.91 -9.75
C TYR A 11 -34.60 11.77 -9.95
N VAL A 12 -33.90 11.76 -11.05
CA VAL A 12 -32.68 10.94 -11.23
C VAL A 12 -31.57 11.66 -10.48
N VAL A 13 -31.26 11.20 -9.29
CA VAL A 13 -30.02 11.58 -8.61
C VAL A 13 -28.88 10.91 -9.36
N LEU A 14 -28.22 11.64 -10.26
CA LEU A 14 -26.91 11.22 -10.73
C LEU A 14 -25.98 11.26 -9.51
N ALA A 15 -25.58 10.10 -9.03
CA ALA A 15 -24.44 10.01 -8.13
C ALA A 15 -23.23 10.56 -8.89
N ALA A 16 -22.74 11.74 -8.52
CA ALA A 16 -21.49 12.26 -8.99
C ALA A 16 -20.43 11.21 -8.63
N ALA A 17 -19.62 10.78 -9.60
CA ALA A 17 -18.45 9.97 -9.31
C ALA A 17 -17.62 10.78 -8.32
N GLU A 18 -17.57 10.33 -7.07
CA GLU A 18 -16.84 11.03 -6.03
C GLU A 18 -15.37 11.04 -6.43
N LEU A 19 -14.81 12.21 -6.57
CA LEU A 19 -13.38 12.43 -6.71
C LEU A 19 -12.68 11.75 -5.52
N PRO A 20 -11.51 11.12 -5.72
CA PRO A 20 -10.79 10.53 -4.60
C PRO A 20 -10.60 11.57 -3.49
N PRO A 21 -10.70 11.19 -2.21
CA PRO A 21 -10.53 12.11 -1.10
C PRO A 21 -9.24 12.93 -1.22
N PRO A 22 -9.22 14.20 -0.78
CA PRO A 22 -8.02 15.05 -0.86
C PRO A 22 -6.85 14.44 -0.09
N GLY A 23 -5.62 14.79 -0.51
CA GLY A 23 -4.39 14.28 0.09
C GLY A 23 -3.89 12.97 -0.52
N LEU A 24 -4.47 12.51 -1.63
CA LEU A 24 -3.98 11.36 -2.37
C LEU A 24 -2.62 11.68 -3.00
N MET A 25 -1.58 10.95 -2.58
CA MET A 25 -0.20 11.09 -3.04
C MET A 25 0.15 10.07 -4.12
N VAL A 26 -0.39 8.87 -3.98
CA VAL A 26 -0.12 7.74 -4.88
C VAL A 26 -1.42 7.09 -5.29
N ASP A 27 -1.60 6.93 -6.59
CA ASP A 27 -2.64 6.09 -7.22
C ASP A 27 -1.97 5.26 -8.33
N LEU A 28 -1.64 4.04 -8.01
CA LEU A 28 -1.12 3.04 -8.93
C LEU A 28 -2.26 2.10 -9.32
N ASP A 29 -2.71 2.19 -10.56
CA ASP A 29 -3.76 1.35 -11.14
C ASP A 29 -3.14 0.46 -12.22
N ALA A 30 -3.17 -0.85 -12.05
CA ALA A 30 -2.57 -1.80 -12.99
C ALA A 30 -3.22 -1.80 -14.39
N ALA A 31 -4.41 -1.20 -14.53
CA ALA A 31 -5.02 -0.96 -15.82
C ALA A 31 -4.45 0.26 -16.57
N LYS A 32 -3.59 1.06 -15.91
CA LYS A 32 -3.12 2.36 -16.44
C LYS A 32 -1.64 2.60 -16.14
N GLY A 33 -1.00 3.38 -17.02
CA GLY A 33 0.31 3.96 -16.77
C GLY A 33 1.48 2.97 -16.74
N LEU A 34 1.33 1.79 -17.33
CA LEU A 34 2.39 0.80 -17.42
C LEU A 34 3.32 1.08 -18.60
N LYS A 35 4.64 1.05 -18.39
CA LYS A 35 5.63 0.88 -19.44
C LYS A 35 6.11 -0.57 -19.41
N ILE A 36 6.01 -1.23 -20.56
CA ILE A 36 6.28 -2.67 -20.69
C ILE A 36 7.39 -2.84 -21.71
N ASP A 37 8.35 -3.70 -21.41
CA ASP A 37 9.44 -4.03 -22.33
C ASP A 37 9.03 -5.05 -23.41
N ALA A 38 9.95 -5.39 -24.30
CA ALA A 38 9.72 -6.34 -25.37
C ALA A 38 9.45 -7.79 -24.90
N GLN A 39 9.78 -8.09 -23.64
CA GLN A 39 9.53 -9.38 -22.99
C GLN A 39 8.19 -9.41 -22.25
N GLY A 40 7.43 -8.31 -22.25
CA GLY A 40 6.16 -8.21 -21.55
C GLY A 40 6.29 -7.89 -20.05
N LEU A 41 7.48 -7.45 -19.61
CA LEU A 41 7.76 -7.12 -18.23
C LEU A 41 7.59 -5.62 -17.96
N VAL A 42 7.13 -5.25 -16.77
CA VAL A 42 6.84 -3.86 -16.38
C VAL A 42 8.11 -3.17 -15.93
N THR A 43 8.58 -2.20 -16.70
CA THR A 43 9.75 -1.38 -16.37
C THR A 43 9.39 -0.16 -15.54
N SER A 44 8.13 0.31 -15.62
CA SER A 44 7.63 1.45 -14.85
C SER A 44 6.12 1.37 -14.67
N TRP A 45 5.65 1.76 -13.49
CA TRP A 45 4.25 1.97 -13.16
C TRP A 45 4.01 3.43 -12.78
N SER A 46 3.30 4.16 -13.61
CA SER A 46 3.12 5.60 -13.40
C SER A 46 1.99 5.88 -12.41
N ASN A 47 2.33 6.66 -11.39
CA ASN A 47 1.39 7.26 -10.47
C ASN A 47 0.45 8.22 -11.22
N GLN A 48 -0.84 8.07 -11.04
CA GLN A 48 -1.88 8.87 -11.71
C GLN A 48 -2.08 10.25 -11.07
N VAL A 49 -1.48 10.49 -9.90
CA VAL A 49 -1.61 11.72 -9.10
C VAL A 49 -0.25 12.20 -8.60
N GLY A 50 -0.25 13.34 -7.92
CA GLY A 50 0.96 13.87 -7.28
C GLY A 50 1.93 14.59 -8.22
N PRO A 51 3.01 15.12 -7.67
CA PRO A 51 4.03 15.86 -8.41
C PRO A 51 4.91 14.94 -9.28
N ALA A 52 5.69 15.55 -10.16
CA ALA A 52 6.57 14.83 -11.09
C ALA A 52 7.58 13.89 -10.39
N VAL A 53 8.07 14.28 -9.20
CA VAL A 53 9.04 13.50 -8.42
C VAL A 53 8.50 12.16 -7.91
N THR A 54 7.18 12.05 -7.73
CA THR A 54 6.51 10.79 -7.33
C THR A 54 5.82 10.10 -8.51
N ARG A 55 6.09 10.52 -9.75
CA ARG A 55 5.39 10.07 -10.95
C ARG A 55 5.65 8.60 -11.27
N ASP A 56 6.87 8.16 -11.22
CA ASP A 56 7.25 6.85 -11.75
C ASP A 56 7.80 5.95 -10.65
N PHE A 57 7.18 4.78 -10.54
CA PHE A 57 7.71 3.64 -9.81
C PHE A 57 8.41 2.73 -10.81
N VAL A 58 9.73 2.64 -10.72
CA VAL A 58 10.55 1.97 -11.73
C VAL A 58 11.17 0.68 -11.21
N GLY A 59 11.29 -0.30 -12.10
CA GLY A 59 11.97 -1.55 -11.81
C GLY A 59 13.45 -1.36 -11.54
N GLN A 60 13.99 -2.18 -10.65
CA GLN A 60 15.42 -2.21 -10.35
C GLN A 60 16.02 -3.59 -10.65
N PRO A 61 16.15 -3.96 -11.94
CA PRO A 61 16.60 -5.30 -12.31
C PRO A 61 18.02 -5.62 -11.86
N LYS A 62 18.80 -4.60 -11.49
CA LYS A 62 20.19 -4.73 -11.00
C LYS A 62 20.36 -4.24 -9.55
N GLY A 63 19.31 -3.76 -8.92
CA GLY A 63 19.39 -3.18 -7.57
C GLY A 63 19.52 -4.21 -6.48
N ARG A 64 19.32 -5.48 -6.81
CA ARG A 64 19.40 -6.61 -5.91
C ARG A 64 20.46 -7.58 -6.36
N ALA A 65 21.17 -8.16 -5.42
CA ALA A 65 22.18 -9.15 -5.70
C ALA A 65 21.59 -10.48 -6.22
N GLU A 66 20.30 -10.70 -6.05
CA GLU A 66 19.63 -11.92 -6.49
C GLU A 66 19.24 -11.85 -7.96
N PRO A 67 19.67 -12.79 -8.81
CA PRO A 67 19.36 -12.81 -10.24
C PRO A 67 17.86 -12.94 -10.54
N THR A 68 17.07 -13.41 -9.56
CA THR A 68 15.63 -13.64 -9.68
C THR A 68 14.78 -12.40 -9.44
N SER A 69 15.38 -11.28 -9.01
CA SER A 69 14.61 -10.06 -8.74
C SER A 69 13.90 -9.54 -10.00
N GLY A 70 14.52 -9.46 -11.15
CA GLY A 70 13.86 -9.12 -12.41
C GLY A 70 12.81 -8.00 -12.33
N LEU A 71 11.87 -8.02 -13.26
CA LEU A 71 10.75 -7.08 -13.35
C LEU A 71 9.41 -7.82 -13.17
N PRO A 72 8.38 -7.19 -12.58
CA PRO A 72 7.05 -7.79 -12.49
C PRO A 72 6.40 -7.94 -13.87
N SER A 73 5.48 -8.87 -13.99
CA SER A 73 4.73 -9.13 -15.23
C SER A 73 3.29 -8.66 -15.12
N VAL A 74 2.64 -8.43 -16.28
CA VAL A 74 1.23 -8.02 -16.33
C VAL A 74 0.33 -9.25 -16.31
N VAL A 75 -0.71 -9.19 -15.48
CA VAL A 75 -1.87 -10.09 -15.49
C VAL A 75 -3.09 -9.29 -15.94
N LYS A 76 -3.88 -9.84 -16.88
CA LYS A 76 -5.04 -9.16 -17.44
C LYS A 76 -6.35 -9.66 -16.86
N GLU A 77 -6.46 -10.95 -16.61
CA GLU A 77 -7.69 -11.61 -16.19
C GLU A 77 -7.53 -12.31 -14.83
N PRO A 78 -8.56 -12.36 -14.02
CA PRO A 78 -9.90 -11.74 -14.18
C PRO A 78 -9.91 -10.23 -13.92
N ARG A 79 -8.80 -9.66 -13.43
CA ARG A 79 -8.60 -8.24 -13.14
C ARG A 79 -7.18 -7.85 -13.50
N ALA A 80 -7.02 -6.66 -14.11
CA ALA A 80 -5.70 -6.12 -14.37
C ALA A 80 -4.88 -6.01 -13.07
N ALA A 81 -3.69 -6.58 -13.07
CA ALA A 81 -2.78 -6.60 -11.93
C ALA A 81 -1.32 -6.75 -12.39
N LEU A 82 -0.38 -6.40 -11.52
CA LEU A 82 1.03 -6.75 -11.68
C LEU A 82 1.33 -7.96 -10.81
N SER A 83 1.91 -8.99 -11.42
CA SER A 83 2.39 -10.19 -10.72
C SER A 83 3.82 -9.99 -10.25
N PHE A 84 4.00 -10.09 -8.96
CA PHE A 84 5.29 -10.04 -8.27
C PHE A 84 5.72 -11.44 -7.84
N ARG A 85 6.96 -11.77 -8.14
CA ARG A 85 7.68 -12.96 -7.69
C ARG A 85 9.04 -12.50 -7.17
N GLN A 86 9.01 -11.76 -6.04
CA GLN A 86 10.18 -11.15 -5.42
C GLN A 86 10.75 -9.96 -6.21
N GLN A 87 9.95 -9.32 -7.05
CA GLN A 87 10.32 -8.10 -7.75
C GLN A 87 9.89 -6.86 -6.97
N GLU A 88 10.37 -5.71 -7.42
CA GLU A 88 10.00 -4.42 -6.87
C GLU A 88 9.89 -3.35 -7.96
N LEU A 89 9.10 -2.33 -7.66
CA LEU A 89 9.07 -1.05 -8.35
C LEU A 89 9.28 0.05 -7.32
N VAL A 90 10.19 0.98 -7.54
CA VAL A 90 10.60 1.98 -6.55
C VAL A 90 10.40 3.40 -7.08
N CYS A 91 9.78 4.26 -6.27
CA CYS A 91 9.81 5.69 -6.42
C CYS A 91 11.12 6.23 -5.82
N HIS A 92 11.95 6.88 -6.64
CA HIS A 92 13.30 7.27 -6.23
C HIS A 92 13.38 8.56 -5.40
N ASP A 93 12.28 9.28 -5.20
CA ASP A 93 12.29 10.43 -4.30
C ASP A 93 12.45 9.95 -2.84
N GLU A 94 13.50 10.43 -2.19
CA GLU A 94 13.86 9.99 -0.84
C GLU A 94 12.95 10.60 0.23
N SER A 95 12.50 11.85 0.03
CA SER A 95 11.83 12.65 1.06
C SER A 95 10.32 12.76 0.90
N ALA A 96 9.79 12.38 -0.25
CA ALA A 96 8.37 12.57 -0.57
C ALA A 96 7.41 11.90 0.42
N PHE A 97 7.86 10.86 1.12
CA PHE A 97 7.05 10.02 1.99
C PHE A 97 7.40 10.11 3.48
N ASP A 98 8.27 11.03 3.86
CA ASP A 98 8.73 11.21 5.26
C ASP A 98 7.60 11.63 6.20
N GLY A 99 6.71 12.51 5.75
CA GLY A 99 5.60 13.05 6.53
C GLY A 99 4.67 11.98 7.10
N LEU A 100 4.57 10.82 6.44
CA LEU A 100 3.65 9.74 6.80
C LEU A 100 3.80 9.28 8.26
N ILE A 101 5.02 9.35 8.83
CA ILE A 101 5.34 8.90 10.20
C ILE A 101 5.78 10.05 11.12
N ARG A 102 5.88 11.28 10.60
CA ARG A 102 6.33 12.47 11.37
C ARG A 102 5.20 13.22 12.07
N GLY A 103 3.95 12.77 11.91
CA GLY A 103 2.77 13.36 12.52
C GLY A 103 1.66 13.77 11.56
N ASP A 104 1.88 13.75 10.25
CA ASP A 104 0.82 13.98 9.26
C ASP A 104 -0.16 12.80 9.22
N GLY A 105 0.33 11.63 9.60
CA GLY A 105 -0.40 10.38 9.47
C GLY A 105 -0.55 9.95 8.01
N CYS A 106 -1.20 8.82 7.80
CA CYS A 106 -1.45 8.33 6.45
C CYS A 106 -2.62 7.34 6.40
N THR A 107 -3.10 7.11 5.19
CA THR A 107 -3.92 5.94 4.85
C THR A 107 -3.38 5.32 3.59
N TRP A 108 -3.13 4.03 3.60
CA TRP A 108 -2.82 3.26 2.40
C TRP A 108 -3.90 2.21 2.13
N VAL A 109 -4.14 1.91 0.86
CA VAL A 109 -5.06 0.85 0.42
C VAL A 109 -4.39 0.03 -0.67
N ALA A 110 -4.37 -1.28 -0.51
CA ALA A 110 -3.89 -2.22 -1.50
C ALA A 110 -5.00 -3.19 -1.92
N VAL A 111 -5.15 -3.39 -3.23
CA VAL A 111 -5.98 -4.46 -3.78
C VAL A 111 -5.04 -5.52 -4.30
N LEU A 112 -4.90 -6.61 -3.56
CA LEU A 112 -3.92 -7.64 -3.85
C LEU A 112 -4.49 -9.06 -3.75
N LYS A 113 -3.87 -9.97 -4.47
CA LYS A 113 -4.08 -11.42 -4.42
C LYS A 113 -2.76 -12.07 -4.02
N VAL A 114 -2.82 -13.00 -3.07
CA VAL A 114 -1.63 -13.68 -2.55
C VAL A 114 -1.40 -15.00 -3.27
N TYR A 115 -0.13 -15.34 -3.40
CA TYR A 115 0.37 -16.66 -3.75
C TYR A 115 0.96 -17.33 -2.50
N PRO A 116 1.35 -18.60 -2.54
CA PRO A 116 2.15 -19.19 -1.48
C PRO A 116 3.43 -18.37 -1.25
N GLN A 117 3.64 -17.95 -0.01
CA GLN A 117 4.85 -17.23 0.38
C GLN A 117 6.01 -18.19 0.62
N ARG A 118 7.21 -17.67 0.69
CA ARG A 118 8.39 -18.47 0.99
C ARG A 118 8.39 -18.92 2.45
N VAL A 119 8.54 -20.22 2.64
CA VAL A 119 8.54 -20.85 3.96
C VAL A 119 9.74 -20.38 4.78
N GLY A 120 9.51 -20.13 6.05
CA GLY A 120 10.53 -19.71 7.02
C GLY A 120 10.80 -18.19 7.06
N LEU A 121 10.14 -17.41 6.21
CA LEU A 121 10.24 -15.94 6.21
C LEU A 121 8.94 -15.33 6.75
N LYS A 122 8.88 -15.10 8.06
CA LYS A 122 7.64 -14.70 8.76
C LYS A 122 7.34 -13.21 8.79
N ASP A 123 8.27 -12.36 8.40
CA ASP A 123 8.13 -10.91 8.59
C ASP A 123 8.80 -10.09 7.50
N VAL A 124 8.98 -10.68 6.34
CA VAL A 124 9.73 -10.04 5.24
C VAL A 124 9.09 -10.19 3.86
N ASN A 125 7.90 -10.81 3.73
CA ASN A 125 7.20 -10.90 2.46
C ASN A 125 6.40 -9.60 2.23
N SER A 126 7.12 -8.49 2.01
CA SER A 126 6.55 -7.15 1.95
C SER A 126 5.95 -6.84 0.60
N PHE A 127 4.70 -6.36 0.57
CA PHE A 127 4.05 -5.92 -0.66
C PHE A 127 4.17 -4.41 -0.90
N PHE A 128 4.55 -3.63 0.11
CA PHE A 128 5.00 -2.24 -0.02
C PHE A 128 5.80 -1.82 1.21
N GLY A 129 6.57 -0.74 1.08
CA GLY A 129 7.20 -0.09 2.23
C GLY A 129 8.11 1.05 1.83
N ASN A 130 8.40 1.91 2.82
CA ASN A 130 9.42 2.95 2.73
C ASN A 130 10.40 2.88 3.91
N LEU A 131 10.62 1.68 4.41
CA LEU A 131 11.40 1.46 5.60
C LEU A 131 12.88 1.79 5.35
N ARG A 132 13.44 2.71 6.12
CA ARG A 132 14.88 2.92 6.21
C ARG A 132 15.46 1.94 7.23
N ASN A 133 16.47 1.22 6.82
CA ASN A 133 17.19 0.29 7.68
C ASN A 133 18.58 0.86 7.99
N GLY A 134 18.76 1.30 9.18
CA GLY A 134 20.04 1.83 9.68
C GLY A 134 20.35 1.26 11.05
N GLN A 135 20.84 2.11 11.95
CA GLN A 135 20.96 1.75 13.37
C GLN A 135 19.61 1.59 14.05
N LYS A 136 18.57 2.20 13.48
CA LYS A 136 17.17 2.13 13.92
C LYS A 136 16.31 2.10 12.66
N TYR A 137 15.14 1.49 12.76
CA TYR A 137 14.21 1.41 11.63
C TYR A 137 13.23 2.58 11.64
N GLU A 138 12.92 3.12 10.46
CA GLU A 138 12.05 4.28 10.26
C GLU A 138 11.21 4.10 9.00
N GLY A 139 9.90 4.22 9.09
CA GLY A 139 8.99 4.09 7.97
C GLY A 139 7.78 3.22 8.26
N ILE A 140 7.04 2.90 7.20
CA ILE A 140 5.90 1.99 7.22
C ILE A 140 6.09 0.87 6.20
N TRP A 141 5.50 -0.28 6.44
CA TRP A 141 5.46 -1.36 5.45
C TRP A 141 4.28 -2.31 5.70
N GLY A 142 3.78 -2.90 4.63
CA GLY A 142 2.79 -3.96 4.67
C GLY A 142 3.40 -5.28 4.23
N CYS A 143 3.06 -6.35 4.93
CA CYS A 143 3.76 -7.62 4.83
C CYS A 143 2.82 -8.82 4.96
N LEU A 144 3.33 -9.98 4.58
CA LEU A 144 2.70 -11.28 4.81
C LEU A 144 3.66 -12.17 5.59
N ASP A 145 3.12 -12.92 6.55
CA ASP A 145 3.82 -14.08 7.11
C ASP A 145 3.86 -15.21 6.05
N ASP A 146 4.65 -16.26 6.28
CA ASP A 146 4.80 -17.38 5.35
C ASP A 146 3.52 -18.19 5.11
N ASP A 147 2.51 -18.02 5.94
CA ASP A 147 1.17 -18.62 5.82
C ASP A 147 0.12 -17.69 5.21
N ASN A 148 0.52 -16.54 4.65
CA ASN A 148 -0.35 -15.47 4.16
C ASN A 148 -1.12 -14.69 5.24
N THR A 149 -0.74 -14.76 6.51
CA THR A 149 -1.26 -13.83 7.52
C THR A 149 -0.79 -12.42 7.19
N VAL A 150 -1.73 -11.50 6.94
CA VAL A 150 -1.40 -10.12 6.61
C VAL A 150 -1.12 -9.30 7.86
N TRP A 151 -0.16 -8.41 7.75
CA TRP A 151 0.12 -7.42 8.79
C TRP A 151 0.74 -6.16 8.20
N TRP A 152 0.75 -5.09 8.97
CA TRP A 152 1.54 -3.91 8.68
C TRP A 152 2.18 -3.36 9.95
N GLY A 153 3.20 -2.54 9.79
CA GLY A 153 3.92 -1.91 10.88
C GLY A 153 4.34 -0.49 10.57
N ALA A 154 4.55 0.28 11.63
CA ALA A 154 5.18 1.58 11.60
C ALA A 154 6.37 1.60 12.55
N ARG A 155 7.43 2.32 12.19
CA ARG A 155 8.68 2.44 12.96
C ARG A 155 9.11 3.88 13.02
N ASN A 156 9.47 4.33 14.22
CA ASN A 156 9.72 5.74 14.48
C ASN A 156 11.19 6.11 14.67
N GLY A 157 12.13 5.18 14.56
CA GLY A 157 13.55 5.44 14.71
C GLY A 157 14.01 5.70 16.15
N LEU A 158 13.17 5.51 17.17
CA LEU A 158 13.58 5.70 18.56
C LEU A 158 14.26 4.45 19.14
N THR A 159 13.80 3.28 18.73
CA THR A 159 14.37 2.00 19.18
C THR A 159 14.69 1.10 17.98
N PHE A 160 15.56 0.14 18.22
CA PHE A 160 15.86 -0.92 17.26
C PHE A 160 14.94 -2.14 17.42
N GLY A 161 14.06 -2.11 18.41
CA GLY A 161 13.12 -3.20 18.70
C GLY A 161 12.31 -3.58 17.47
N ARG A 162 12.18 -4.87 17.21
CA ARG A 162 11.53 -5.36 15.99
C ARG A 162 10.02 -5.19 16.07
N PHE A 163 9.46 -5.46 17.25
CA PHE A 163 8.04 -5.24 17.55
C PHE A 163 7.94 -4.88 19.04
N ASP A 164 8.03 -3.61 19.33
CA ASP A 164 7.94 -3.05 20.68
C ASP A 164 6.94 -1.88 20.70
N ALA A 165 6.87 -1.16 21.82
CA ALA A 165 5.95 -0.03 21.95
C ALA A 165 6.21 1.11 20.95
N ASN A 166 7.44 1.24 20.42
CA ASN A 166 7.79 2.23 19.40
C ASN A 166 7.58 1.71 17.97
N ASN A 167 7.47 0.40 17.80
CA ASN A 167 7.42 -0.27 16.51
C ASN A 167 6.28 -1.31 16.49
N PRO A 168 5.01 -0.87 16.52
CA PRO A 168 3.89 -1.79 16.60
C PRO A 168 3.74 -2.63 15.32
N LYS A 169 3.38 -3.90 15.51
CA LYS A 169 2.91 -4.80 14.45
C LYS A 169 1.41 -4.99 14.60
N LEU A 170 0.65 -4.67 13.57
CA LEU A 170 -0.79 -4.93 13.50
C LEU A 170 -1.02 -6.18 12.65
N ALA A 171 -1.27 -7.31 13.29
CA ALA A 171 -1.52 -8.57 12.61
C ALA A 171 -3.02 -8.73 12.32
N GLY A 172 -3.34 -9.04 11.07
CA GLY A 172 -4.69 -9.31 10.58
C GLY A 172 -4.94 -10.81 10.37
N PRO A 173 -5.99 -11.16 9.61
CA PRO A 173 -6.30 -12.54 9.28
C PRO A 173 -5.35 -13.09 8.21
N LYS A 174 -5.33 -14.42 8.12
CA LYS A 174 -4.77 -15.13 6.98
C LYS A 174 -5.59 -14.83 5.73
N LEU A 175 -4.93 -14.44 4.65
CA LEU A 175 -5.56 -14.18 3.36
C LEU A 175 -5.76 -15.48 2.58
N THR A 176 -6.92 -15.60 1.95
CA THR A 176 -7.22 -16.75 1.08
C THR A 176 -6.56 -16.55 -0.28
N GLU A 177 -5.83 -17.55 -0.76
CA GLU A 177 -5.25 -17.56 -2.10
C GLU A 177 -6.32 -17.54 -3.20
N GLY A 178 -5.92 -17.11 -4.40
CA GLY A 178 -6.76 -17.16 -5.59
C GLY A 178 -7.82 -16.06 -5.73
N ARG A 179 -7.98 -15.16 -4.74
CA ARG A 179 -8.89 -14.02 -4.83
C ARG A 179 -8.21 -12.72 -4.43
N PHE A 180 -8.73 -11.60 -4.94
CA PHE A 180 -8.30 -10.28 -4.51
C PHE A 180 -8.89 -9.91 -3.15
N HIS A 181 -8.08 -9.26 -2.33
CA HIS A 181 -8.42 -8.68 -1.04
C HIS A 181 -8.21 -7.17 -1.08
N VAL A 182 -9.09 -6.43 -0.43
CA VAL A 182 -8.89 -5.01 -0.15
C VAL A 182 -8.33 -4.89 1.27
N ILE A 183 -7.13 -4.39 1.37
CA ILE A 183 -6.42 -4.21 2.64
C ILE A 183 -6.10 -2.73 2.80
N ALA A 184 -6.30 -2.20 3.99
CA ALA A 184 -5.95 -0.81 4.29
C ALA A 184 -5.27 -0.71 5.65
N GLY A 185 -4.33 0.23 5.75
CA GLY A 185 -3.79 0.70 7.02
C GLY A 185 -4.04 2.18 7.19
N ARG A 186 -4.38 2.60 8.40
CA ARG A 186 -4.58 4.00 8.75
C ARG A 186 -3.71 4.34 9.96
N LEU A 187 -2.88 5.37 9.82
CA LEU A 187 -2.10 5.97 10.90
C LEU A 187 -2.68 7.34 11.20
N GLY A 188 -3.03 7.58 12.45
CA GLY A 188 -3.56 8.85 12.92
C GLY A 188 -2.55 9.99 12.76
N ALA A 189 -3.06 11.22 12.65
CA ALA A 189 -2.25 12.44 12.66
C ALA A 189 -2.12 13.00 14.09
N GLY A 190 -1.03 13.69 14.36
CA GLY A 190 -0.80 14.38 15.62
C GLY A 190 0.61 14.24 16.16
N GLN A 191 0.81 14.71 17.41
CA GLN A 191 2.04 14.55 18.17
C GLN A 191 1.80 13.59 19.34
N GLY A 192 2.85 12.95 19.83
CA GLY A 192 2.74 11.94 20.86
C GLY A 192 2.23 10.61 20.33
N GLU A 193 1.33 9.95 21.02
CA GLU A 193 0.76 8.67 20.58
C GLU A 193 -0.47 8.85 19.69
N VAL A 194 -0.44 8.27 18.51
CA VAL A 194 -1.56 8.24 17.56
C VAL A 194 -2.09 6.82 17.39
N ALA A 195 -3.32 6.70 16.88
CA ALA A 195 -3.90 5.39 16.57
C ALA A 195 -3.29 4.82 15.27
N ALA A 196 -3.08 3.52 15.25
CA ALA A 196 -2.79 2.74 14.06
C ALA A 196 -3.83 1.64 13.91
N GLU A 197 -4.34 1.41 12.69
CA GLU A 197 -5.44 0.50 12.41
C GLU A 197 -5.16 -0.31 11.14
N LEU A 198 -5.61 -1.56 11.12
CA LEU A 198 -5.57 -2.45 9.96
C LEU A 198 -6.99 -2.89 9.60
N PHE A 199 -7.31 -2.84 8.32
CA PHE A 199 -8.60 -3.23 7.75
C PHE A 199 -8.37 -4.29 6.67
N VAL A 200 -9.21 -5.32 6.63
CA VAL A 200 -9.16 -6.38 5.61
C VAL A 200 -10.57 -6.71 5.14
N ASN A 201 -10.89 -6.33 3.90
CA ASN A 201 -12.20 -6.54 3.26
C ASN A 201 -13.40 -5.92 4.00
N ASP A 202 -13.19 -5.24 5.10
CA ASP A 202 -14.22 -4.67 5.99
C ASP A 202 -13.77 -3.28 6.46
N LEU A 203 -14.73 -2.46 6.86
CA LEU A 203 -14.51 -1.13 7.44
C LEU A 203 -14.33 -1.16 8.96
N LYS A 204 -14.54 -2.32 9.58
CA LYS A 204 -14.18 -2.54 10.97
C LYS A 204 -12.71 -2.95 11.03
N PRO A 205 -11.87 -2.23 11.79
CA PRO A 205 -10.47 -2.62 11.91
C PRO A 205 -10.34 -4.01 12.55
N CYS A 206 -9.54 -4.87 11.95
CA CYS A 206 -9.23 -6.19 12.48
C CYS A 206 -8.09 -6.16 13.50
N ALA A 207 -7.27 -5.10 13.50
CA ALA A 207 -6.24 -4.86 14.50
C ALA A 207 -6.05 -3.37 14.72
N THR A 208 -5.68 -2.99 15.96
CA THR A 208 -5.38 -1.61 16.37
C THR A 208 -4.15 -1.58 17.26
N ALA A 209 -3.41 -0.48 17.20
CA ALA A 209 -2.25 -0.23 18.07
C ALA A 209 -2.11 1.27 18.37
N ARG A 210 -1.15 1.61 19.22
CA ARG A 210 -0.66 2.97 19.41
C ARG A 210 0.71 3.09 18.78
N PHE A 211 0.97 4.23 18.16
CA PHE A 211 2.25 4.56 17.55
C PHE A 211 2.76 5.90 18.10
N PRO A 212 3.89 5.92 18.78
CA PRO A 212 4.50 7.16 19.26
C PRO A 212 5.22 7.86 18.11
N VAL A 213 4.71 9.03 17.75
CA VAL A 213 5.24 9.84 16.64
C VAL A 213 6.62 10.39 16.98
N ASN A 214 7.56 10.26 16.06
CA ASN A 214 8.84 10.93 16.08
C ASN A 214 8.93 11.93 14.91
N PRO A 215 8.86 13.25 15.16
CA PRO A 215 8.91 14.26 14.09
C PRO A 215 10.28 14.34 13.38
N LYS A 216 11.29 13.64 13.91
CA LYS A 216 12.63 13.55 13.32
C LYS A 216 12.89 12.23 12.58
N ALA A 217 11.88 11.36 12.48
CA ALA A 217 12.03 10.12 11.76
C ALA A 217 12.32 10.42 10.27
N ASP A 218 13.17 9.60 9.67
CA ASP A 218 13.69 9.80 8.33
C ASP A 218 13.52 8.49 7.53
N ALA A 219 12.33 8.30 6.99
CA ALA A 219 11.99 7.13 6.19
C ALA A 219 12.77 7.11 4.86
N SER A 220 12.62 6.05 4.09
CA SER A 220 13.30 5.89 2.81
C SER A 220 12.31 6.06 1.64
N LYS A 221 12.76 5.73 0.45
CA LYS A 221 11.98 5.69 -0.80
C LYS A 221 10.83 4.70 -0.68
N LEU A 222 9.71 4.99 -1.32
CA LEU A 222 8.58 4.06 -1.36
C LEU A 222 8.80 2.99 -2.43
N ALA A 223 8.65 1.73 -2.05
CA ALA A 223 8.66 0.58 -2.93
C ALA A 223 7.31 -0.15 -2.93
N ILE A 224 6.97 -0.76 -4.05
CA ILE A 224 5.88 -1.71 -4.22
C ILE A 224 6.50 -3.08 -4.51
N GLY A 225 6.00 -4.12 -3.84
CA GLY A 225 6.54 -5.47 -3.93
C GLY A 225 7.66 -5.76 -2.94
N GLN A 226 8.08 -4.77 -2.15
CA GLN A 226 9.15 -4.89 -1.16
C GLN A 226 9.11 -3.81 -0.09
N GLU A 227 9.89 -3.96 0.98
CA GLU A 227 10.01 -3.01 2.09
C GLU A 227 11.05 -1.90 1.85
N ARG A 228 11.49 -1.65 0.69
CA ARG A 228 12.39 -0.63 0.20
C ARG A 228 13.87 -0.77 0.56
N ASP A 229 14.26 -0.88 1.80
CA ASP A 229 15.69 -0.90 2.10
C ASP A 229 16.34 -2.26 1.86
N ALA A 230 15.59 -3.21 1.39
CA ALA A 230 16.04 -4.52 0.99
C ALA A 230 17.17 -4.50 -0.09
N ILE A 231 17.70 -3.32 -0.46
CA ILE A 231 18.97 -3.20 -1.20
C ILE A 231 20.11 -3.95 -0.51
N GLN A 232 20.11 -3.97 0.84
CA GLN A 232 21.08 -4.71 1.62
C GLN A 232 20.68 -6.18 1.88
N HIS A 233 19.42 -6.51 1.64
CA HIS A 233 18.84 -7.84 1.83
C HIS A 233 18.12 -8.31 0.56
N PRO A 234 18.83 -8.44 -0.56
CA PRO A 234 18.22 -8.63 -1.86
C PRO A 234 17.45 -9.94 -1.95
N GLY A 235 16.26 -9.87 -2.53
CA GLY A 235 15.45 -11.02 -2.91
C GLY A 235 14.80 -11.80 -1.77
N LYS A 236 14.95 -11.39 -0.51
CA LYS A 236 14.43 -12.14 0.64
C LYS A 236 13.26 -11.47 1.35
N GLU A 237 12.95 -10.24 1.00
CA GLU A 237 11.99 -9.40 1.72
C GLU A 237 10.84 -8.90 0.83
N SER A 238 10.65 -9.58 -0.29
CA SER A 238 9.60 -9.31 -1.27
C SER A 238 8.51 -10.35 -1.21
N PHE A 239 7.28 -9.95 -1.48
CA PHE A 239 6.15 -10.85 -1.48
C PHE A 239 5.98 -11.57 -2.83
N ASP A 240 5.21 -12.66 -2.81
CA ASP A 240 4.70 -13.37 -3.97
C ASP A 240 3.18 -13.13 -4.08
N GLY A 241 2.74 -12.50 -5.18
CA GLY A 241 1.33 -12.19 -5.36
C GLY A 241 1.07 -11.23 -6.51
N GLU A 242 -0.16 -10.74 -6.59
CA GLU A 242 -0.60 -9.76 -7.59
C GLU A 242 -1.09 -8.51 -6.89
N ILE A 243 -0.75 -7.33 -7.43
CA ILE A 243 -1.30 -6.04 -6.99
C ILE A 243 -2.07 -5.42 -8.16
N ALA A 244 -3.38 -5.23 -7.97
CA ALA A 244 -4.24 -4.57 -8.94
C ALA A 244 -4.26 -3.06 -8.75
N ARG A 245 -4.20 -2.58 -7.50
CA ARG A 245 -4.17 -1.16 -7.18
C ARG A 245 -3.45 -0.90 -5.87
N PHE A 246 -2.73 0.22 -5.80
CA PHE A 246 -2.17 0.74 -4.56
C PHE A 246 -2.43 2.24 -4.47
N LEU A 247 -3.00 2.65 -3.34
CA LEU A 247 -3.35 4.04 -3.04
C LEU A 247 -2.68 4.46 -1.74
N LEU A 248 -2.24 5.74 -1.65
CA LEU A 248 -1.64 6.29 -0.44
C LEU A 248 -2.04 7.76 -0.28
N TRP A 249 -2.57 8.10 0.89
CA TRP A 249 -2.87 9.47 1.32
C TRP A 249 -1.89 9.94 2.38
N ASN A 250 -1.55 11.23 2.37
CA ASN A 250 -0.70 11.89 3.36
C ASN A 250 -1.48 12.32 4.62
N ARG A 251 -2.58 11.67 4.90
CA ARG A 251 -3.41 11.89 6.10
C ARG A 251 -4.25 10.67 6.42
N PRO A 252 -4.75 10.55 7.65
CA PRO A 252 -5.79 9.58 7.95
C PRO A 252 -7.08 9.94 7.22
N LEU A 253 -7.68 8.97 6.53
CA LEU A 253 -9.03 9.10 5.99
C LEU A 253 -10.07 8.92 7.12
N THR A 254 -11.19 9.64 7.01
CA THR A 254 -12.38 9.37 7.83
C THR A 254 -13.00 8.03 7.44
N ASP A 255 -13.87 7.48 8.30
CA ASP A 255 -14.56 6.21 8.00
C ASP A 255 -15.43 6.32 6.74
N ALA A 256 -16.06 7.47 6.52
CA ALA A 256 -16.87 7.72 5.32
C ALA A 256 -16.01 7.74 4.04
N GLU A 257 -14.84 8.40 4.09
CA GLU A 257 -13.89 8.43 2.98
C GLU A 257 -13.30 7.05 2.71
N LEU A 258 -12.92 6.32 3.76
CA LEU A 258 -12.40 4.95 3.63
C LEU A 258 -13.46 4.03 3.01
N LYS A 259 -14.73 4.20 3.41
CA LYS A 259 -15.86 3.48 2.82
C LYS A 259 -15.98 3.77 1.32
N ALA A 260 -15.96 5.03 0.91
CA ALA A 260 -16.04 5.41 -0.49
C ALA A 260 -14.89 4.82 -1.31
N VAL A 261 -13.67 4.81 -0.75
CA VAL A 261 -12.51 4.17 -1.38
C VAL A 261 -12.72 2.65 -1.53
N PHE A 262 -13.18 1.95 -0.47
CA PHE A 262 -13.44 0.51 -0.53
C PHE A 262 -14.48 0.16 -1.59
N ASP A 263 -15.57 0.93 -1.67
CA ASP A 263 -16.63 0.73 -2.67
C ASP A 263 -16.11 0.97 -4.09
N GLY A 264 -15.18 1.91 -4.28
CA GLY A 264 -14.61 2.25 -5.59
C GLY A 264 -13.51 1.31 -6.08
N VAL A 265 -12.89 0.50 -5.20
CA VAL A 265 -11.79 -0.41 -5.59
C VAL A 265 -12.18 -1.88 -5.64
N ARG A 266 -13.36 -2.27 -5.14
CA ARG A 266 -13.92 -3.63 -5.24
C ARG A 266 -14.41 -3.93 -6.64
#